data_6714d5bb8b97169876440c3acc8395a0
#
_entry.id   6714d5bb8b97169876440c3acc8395a0
#
_cell.length_a   1.000
_cell.length_b   1.000
_cell.length_c   1.000
_cell.angle_alpha   90.00
_cell.angle_beta   90.00
_cell.angle_gamma   90.00
#
_symmetry.space_group_name_H-M   'P 1'
#
loop_
_entity.id
_entity.type
_entity.pdbx_description
1 polymer ?
#
loop_
_entity_poly.entity_id
_entity_poly.type
_entity_poly.pdbx_seq_one_letter_code
_entity_poly.pdbx_strand_id
1 'polypeptide(L)' 'MLTLRTKLALAVLHDIQYKDYQLSTSLNPSPSEITYLLQRLSKEHLITLIENQPDNHPESYHLACAYHQINLLSILEALG' A
#
# COMPACT_ATOMS: atom_id res chain seq x y z
N MET A 1 -19.07 -4.31 -1.98
CA MET A 1 -18.28 -3.86 -3.14
C MET A 1 -17.03 -3.12 -2.67
N LEU A 2 -15.90 -3.41 -3.28
CA LEU A 2 -14.66 -2.73 -2.93
C LEU A 2 -14.61 -1.35 -3.57
N THR A 3 -14.18 -0.36 -2.79
CA THR A 3 -13.96 0.99 -3.33
C THR A 3 -12.70 1.00 -4.18
N LEU A 4 -12.55 2.03 -5.01
CA LEU A 4 -11.32 2.20 -5.79
C LEU A 4 -10.10 2.31 -4.87
N ARG A 5 -10.25 2.98 -3.74
CA ARG A 5 -9.18 3.15 -2.77
C ARG A 5 -8.74 1.80 -2.19
N THR A 6 -9.70 0.93 -1.87
CA THR A 6 -9.38 -0.41 -1.36
C THR A 6 -8.67 -1.24 -2.43
N LYS A 7 -9.13 -1.17 -3.67
CA LYS A 7 -8.47 -1.87 -4.78
C LYS A 7 -7.04 -1.38 -4.96
N LEU A 8 -6.84 -0.07 -4.87
CA LEU A 8 -5.51 0.52 -4.98
C LEU A 8 -4.61 0.06 -3.84
N ALA A 9 -5.14 -0.01 -2.61
CA ALA A 9 -4.38 -0.50 -1.48
C ALA A 9 -3.93 -1.95 -1.68
N LEU A 10 -4.84 -2.79 -2.17
CA LEU A 10 -4.50 -4.18 -2.48
C LEU A 10 -3.40 -4.26 -3.54
N ALA A 11 -3.51 -3.44 -4.59
CA ALA A 11 -2.51 -3.41 -5.64
C ALA A 11 -1.16 -2.95 -5.12
N VAL A 12 -1.14 -1.93 -4.26
CA VAL A 12 0.10 -1.43 -3.67
C VAL A 12 0.76 -2.50 -2.81
N LEU A 13 -0.01 -3.19 -1.97
CA LEU A 13 0.53 -4.26 -1.13
C LEU A 13 1.09 -5.40 -1.98
N HIS A 14 0.38 -5.79 -3.04
CA HIS A 14 0.86 -6.81 -3.96
C HIS A 14 2.18 -6.38 -4.61
N ASP A 15 2.23 -5.15 -5.08
CA ASP A 15 3.44 -4.64 -5.76
C ASP A 15 4.63 -4.59 -4.81
N ILE A 16 4.41 -4.20 -3.57
CA ILE A 16 5.47 -4.18 -2.56
C ILE A 16 5.98 -5.60 -2.30
N GLN A 17 5.05 -6.57 -2.20
CA GLN A 17 5.43 -7.97 -1.95
C GLN A 17 6.28 -8.54 -3.08
N TYR A 18 5.88 -8.29 -4.33
CA TYR A 18 6.55 -8.89 -5.49
C TYR A 18 7.52 -7.95 -6.19
N LYS A 19 7.63 -6.70 -5.70
CA LYS A 19 8.50 -5.68 -6.28
C LYS A 19 8.22 -5.45 -7.76
N ASP A 20 6.94 -5.49 -8.10
CA ASP A 20 6.43 -5.27 -9.44
C ASP A 20 5.33 -4.20 -9.35
N TYR A 21 5.64 -2.98 -9.75
CA TYR A 21 4.78 -1.83 -9.48
C TYR A 21 3.79 -1.55 -10.62
N GLN A 22 3.45 -2.57 -11.39
CA GLN A 22 2.55 -2.42 -12.53
C GLN A 22 1.08 -2.34 -12.14
N LEU A 23 0.65 -3.09 -11.12
CA LEU A 23 -0.76 -3.09 -10.73
C LEU A 23 -1.21 -1.74 -10.21
N SER A 24 -0.45 -1.15 -9.29
CA SER A 24 -0.80 0.16 -8.76
C SER A 24 -0.73 1.23 -9.85
N THR A 25 0.27 1.14 -10.74
CA THR A 25 0.40 2.07 -11.85
C THR A 25 -0.77 1.96 -12.83
N SER A 26 -1.26 0.75 -13.08
CA SER A 26 -2.36 0.53 -14.02
C SER A 26 -3.67 1.15 -13.53
N LEU A 27 -3.83 1.35 -12.25
CA LEU A 27 -5.01 2.03 -11.68
C LEU A 27 -4.91 3.54 -11.79
N ASN A 28 -3.77 4.06 -12.21
CA ASN A 28 -3.54 5.48 -12.49
C ASN A 28 -3.93 6.39 -11.32
N PRO A 29 -3.39 6.13 -10.10
CA PRO A 29 -3.71 6.96 -8.95
C PRO A 29 -3.00 8.31 -9.01
N SER A 30 -3.59 9.32 -8.38
CA SER A 30 -2.91 10.60 -8.23
C SER A 30 -1.78 10.48 -7.18
N PRO A 31 -0.77 11.35 -7.24
CA PRO A 31 0.28 11.34 -6.23
C PRO A 31 -0.24 11.49 -4.80
N SER A 32 -1.27 12.31 -4.59
CA SER A 32 -1.84 12.49 -3.25
C SER A 32 -2.56 11.23 -2.77
N GLU A 33 -3.20 10.48 -3.65
CA GLU A 33 -3.84 9.22 -3.27
C GLU A 33 -2.79 8.20 -2.84
N ILE A 34 -1.71 8.08 -3.59
CA ILE A 34 -0.61 7.17 -3.24
C ILE A 34 -0.02 7.56 -1.89
N THR A 35 0.27 8.84 -1.68
CA THR A 35 0.84 9.31 -0.41
C THR A 35 -0.11 9.00 0.75
N TYR A 36 -1.40 9.26 0.57
CA TYR A 36 -2.40 8.97 1.59
C TYR A 36 -2.41 7.49 1.97
N LEU A 37 -2.45 6.61 0.95
CA LEU A 37 -2.48 5.17 1.18
C LEU A 37 -1.23 4.69 1.91
N LEU A 38 -0.06 5.15 1.46
CA LEU A 38 1.19 4.73 2.09
C LEU A 38 1.25 5.17 3.55
N GLN A 39 0.80 6.37 3.84
CA GLN A 39 0.77 6.85 5.22
C GLN A 39 -0.19 6.03 6.08
N ARG A 40 -1.37 5.73 5.57
CA ARG A 40 -2.36 4.96 6.32
C ARG A 40 -1.90 3.53 6.55
N LEU A 41 -1.37 2.88 5.52
CA LEU A 41 -0.86 1.52 5.65
C LEU A 41 0.33 1.45 6.62
N SER A 42 1.20 2.45 6.57
CA SER A 42 2.33 2.51 7.50
C SER A 42 1.87 2.74 8.94
N LYS A 43 0.87 3.58 9.13
CA LYS A 43 0.31 3.86 10.45
C LYS A 43 -0.26 2.61 11.09
N GLU A 44 -0.86 1.72 10.29
CA GLU A 44 -1.42 0.47 10.78
C GLU A 44 -0.38 -0.66 10.80
N HIS A 45 0.88 -0.33 10.58
CA HIS A 45 2.00 -1.28 10.65
C HIS A 45 1.90 -2.41 9.61
N LEU A 46 1.25 -2.15 8.48
CA LEU A 46 1.20 -3.12 7.39
C LEU A 46 2.41 -3.01 6.49
N ILE A 47 2.99 -1.82 6.37
CA ILE A 47 4.21 -1.58 5.61
C ILE A 47 5.17 -0.75 6.45
N THR A 48 6.45 -0.82 6.11
CA THR A 48 7.50 -0.08 6.81
C THR A 48 8.35 0.67 5.79
N LEU A 49 8.62 1.95 6.06
CA LEU A 49 9.46 2.76 5.20
C LEU A 49 10.91 2.28 5.29
N ILE A 50 11.54 2.12 4.14
CA ILE A 50 12.96 1.80 4.06
C ILE A 50 13.74 3.06 4.42
N GLU A 51 14.74 2.92 5.27
CA GLU A 51 15.53 4.05 5.77
C GLU A 51 16.14 4.86 4.61
N ASN A 52 16.07 6.18 4.74
CA ASN A 52 16.64 7.14 3.78
C ASN A 52 15.96 7.13 2.42
N GLN A 53 14.69 6.66 2.36
CA GLN A 53 13.91 6.67 1.12
C GLN A 53 12.76 7.67 1.25
N PRO A 54 12.29 8.22 0.12
CA PRO A 54 11.14 9.13 0.16
C PRO A 54 9.86 8.38 0.55
N ASP A 55 9.00 9.03 1.31
CA ASP A 55 7.80 8.40 1.84
C ASP A 55 6.59 8.42 0.89
N ASN A 56 6.76 8.95 -0.31
CA ASN A 56 5.67 9.09 -1.27
C ASN A 56 5.74 8.11 -2.44
N HIS A 57 6.61 7.09 -2.36
CA HIS A 57 6.75 6.08 -3.41
C HIS A 57 6.58 4.69 -2.82
N PRO A 58 5.77 3.81 -3.46
CA PRO A 58 5.62 2.43 -2.98
C PRO A 58 6.94 1.67 -2.91
N GLU A 59 7.87 1.97 -3.83
CA GLU A 59 9.18 1.32 -3.86
C GLU A 59 10.01 1.57 -2.61
N SER A 60 9.65 2.60 -1.83
CA SER A 60 10.37 2.96 -0.61
C SER A 60 9.93 2.13 0.59
N TYR A 61 9.00 1.21 0.43
CA TYR A 61 8.42 0.46 1.53
C TYR A 61 8.63 -1.04 1.34
N HIS A 62 8.57 -1.77 2.45
CA HIS A 62 8.47 -3.22 2.43
C HIS A 62 7.37 -3.65 3.41
N LEU A 63 6.88 -4.88 3.25
CA LEU A 63 5.82 -5.37 4.12
C LEU A 63 6.36 -5.56 5.53
N ALA A 64 5.59 -5.10 6.51
CA ALA A 64 5.93 -5.24 7.91
C ALA A 64 5.52 -6.62 8.46
N CYS A 65 4.67 -7.34 7.72
CA CYS A 65 4.23 -8.69 8.07
C CYS A 65 4.14 -9.54 6.80
N ALA A 66 3.95 -10.85 6.97
CA ALA A 66 3.82 -11.73 5.81
C ALA A 66 2.57 -11.37 5.02
N TYR A 67 2.68 -11.38 3.69
CA TYR A 67 1.59 -10.99 2.81
C TYR A 67 0.30 -11.77 3.10
N HIS A 68 0.43 -13.08 3.32
CA HIS A 68 -0.74 -13.92 3.58
C HIS A 68 -1.40 -13.65 4.94
N GLN A 69 -0.74 -12.89 5.81
CA GLN A 69 -1.31 -12.48 7.09
C GLN A 69 -2.13 -11.20 6.99
N ILE A 70 -2.04 -10.50 5.87
CA ILE A 70 -2.80 -9.28 5.64
C ILE A 70 -4.16 -9.70 5.11
N ASN A 71 -5.22 -9.30 5.82
CA ASN A 71 -6.58 -9.61 5.37
C ASN A 71 -7.31 -8.33 4.98
N LEU A 72 -8.44 -8.52 4.30
CA LEU A 72 -9.20 -7.39 3.78
C LEU A 72 -9.72 -6.48 4.91
N LEU A 73 -10.07 -7.06 6.04
CA LEU A 73 -10.56 -6.28 7.18
C LEU A 73 -9.48 -5.32 7.69
N SER A 74 -8.24 -5.79 7.78
CA SER A 74 -7.12 -4.93 8.19
C SER A 74 -6.95 -3.74 7.24
N ILE A 75 -7.09 -4.00 5.94
CA ILE A 75 -6.97 -2.95 4.93
C ILE A 75 -8.12 -1.95 5.07
N LEU A 76 -9.35 -2.45 5.24
CA LEU A 76 -10.52 -1.59 5.40
C LEU A 76 -10.40 -0.73 6.65
N GLU A 77 -9.89 -1.28 7.75
CA GLU A 77 -9.68 -0.53 8.98
C GLU A 77 -8.62 0.54 8.79
N ALA A 78 -7.56 0.24 8.07
CA ALA A 78 -6.49 1.21 7.81
C ALA A 78 -7.00 2.40 7.00
N LEU A 79 -7.89 2.16 6.04
CA LEU A 79 -8.40 3.19 5.14
C LEU A 79 -9.64 3.88 5.70
N GLY A 80 -10.31 3.24 6.63
CA GLY A 80 -11.54 3.77 7.20
C GLY A 80 -11.32 4.85 8.18
#